data_4ed82ff02765b57aab2f341a6bfa7c12
#
_entry.id   4ed82ff02765b57aab2f341a6bfa7c12
#
_cell.length_a   1.000
_cell.length_b   1.000
_cell.length_c   1.000
_cell.angle_alpha   90.00
_cell.angle_beta   90.00
_cell.angle_gamma   90.00
#
_symmetry.space_group_name_H-M   'P 1'
#
loop_
_entity.id
_entity.type
_entity.pdbx_description
1 polymer ?
#
loop_
_entity_poly.entity_id
_entity_poly.type
_entity_poly.pdbx_seq_one_letter_code
_entity_poly.pdbx_strand_id
1 'polypeptide(L)'
;TGRAWSVDAWRRRRRGDVDATSVPVWCRHVLQLQIAVVYGATGLLKTGTTWRESGTAVYYTMANPLNRHFDMAEALAAVQPWLLRPLTVGVVVWEVAFVGFVASVWTRSVLGPRRWLPDLRFLFLGFGVCMHAGIQLAVFVLFFSALMLCAYACFVTPAEAKSLQRRLRRRGRGTAGESRAATG
;
A
#
# COMPACT_ATOMS: atom_id res chain seq x y z
N THR A 1 20.96 15.05 -0.81
CA THR A 1 19.64 14.57 -1.15
C THR A 1 18.96 15.52 -2.12
N GLY A 2 18.31 16.44 -2.17
CA GLY A 2 17.81 17.48 -3.08
C GLY A 2 17.63 17.14 -4.58
N ARG A 3 17.48 15.87 -4.99
CA ARG A 3 17.51 15.47 -6.42
C ARG A 3 16.13 15.44 -7.11
N ALA A 4 15.03 15.25 -6.38
CA ALA A 4 13.69 15.27 -6.96
C ALA A 4 12.71 15.85 -5.92
N TRP A 5 11.69 16.57 -6.34
CA TRP A 5 10.61 17.11 -5.48
C TRP A 5 11.09 17.91 -4.24
N SER A 6 12.29 18.48 -4.28
CA SER A 6 12.84 19.35 -3.25
C SER A 6 12.84 20.80 -3.71
N VAL A 7 12.92 21.73 -2.76
CA VAL A 7 13.09 23.17 -3.05
C VAL A 7 14.34 23.42 -3.90
N ASP A 8 15.42 22.68 -3.65
CA ASP A 8 16.66 22.79 -4.44
C ASP A 8 16.48 22.26 -5.88
N ALA A 9 15.71 21.16 -6.07
CA ALA A 9 15.37 20.69 -7.40
C ALA A 9 14.50 21.68 -8.16
N TRP A 10 13.57 22.34 -7.48
CA TRP A 10 12.73 23.39 -8.04
C TRP A 10 13.57 24.62 -8.43
N ARG A 11 14.48 25.08 -7.56
CA ARG A 11 15.40 26.18 -7.83
C ARG A 11 16.34 25.90 -9.02
N ARG A 12 16.92 24.67 -9.10
CA ARG A 12 17.76 24.26 -10.23
C ARG A 12 16.98 24.24 -11.55
N ARG A 13 15.77 23.72 -11.56
CA ARG A 13 14.90 23.76 -12.75
C ARG A 13 14.62 25.18 -13.24
N ARG A 14 14.40 26.12 -12.30
CA ARG A 14 14.23 27.55 -12.66
C ARG A 14 15.48 28.19 -13.22
N ARG A 15 16.67 27.71 -12.87
CA ARG A 15 17.96 28.16 -13.44
C ARG A 15 18.33 27.49 -14.74
N GLY A 16 17.49 26.61 -15.29
CA GLY A 16 17.77 25.85 -16.52
C GLY A 16 18.77 24.70 -16.32
N ASP A 17 19.13 24.39 -15.09
CA ASP A 17 20.07 23.32 -14.74
C ASP A 17 19.35 21.97 -14.82
N VAL A 18 19.47 21.29 -15.97
CA VAL A 18 18.75 20.05 -16.33
C VAL A 18 19.51 18.83 -15.81
N ASP A 19 20.16 18.91 -14.68
CA ASP A 19 20.95 17.80 -14.19
C ASP A 19 20.06 16.67 -13.66
N ALA A 20 20.48 15.45 -13.97
CA ALA A 20 19.70 14.22 -13.86
C ALA A 20 19.07 14.04 -12.45
N THR A 21 17.76 14.08 -12.41
CA THR A 21 16.93 13.84 -11.22
C THR A 21 16.85 12.34 -10.84
N SER A 22 17.91 11.57 -11.09
CA SER A 22 17.92 10.16 -10.71
C SER A 22 18.23 9.99 -9.23
N VAL A 23 17.28 9.41 -8.51
CA VAL A 23 17.50 8.98 -7.12
C VAL A 23 18.10 7.58 -7.15
N PRO A 24 19.15 7.29 -6.33
CA PRO A 24 19.68 5.96 -6.23
C PRO A 24 18.61 4.90 -5.92
N VAL A 25 18.64 3.79 -6.62
CA VAL A 25 17.62 2.71 -6.51
C VAL A 25 17.61 2.09 -5.11
N TRP A 26 18.75 2.07 -4.43
CA TRP A 26 18.86 1.50 -3.08
C TRP A 26 17.95 2.16 -2.06
N CYS A 27 17.67 3.47 -2.17
CA CYS A 27 16.73 4.16 -1.26
C CYS A 27 15.33 3.53 -1.31
N ARG A 28 14.89 3.15 -2.51
CA ARG A 28 13.61 2.45 -2.69
C ARG A 28 13.67 1.03 -2.11
N HIS A 29 14.77 0.32 -2.30
CA HIS A 29 14.94 -1.03 -1.78
C HIS A 29 14.97 -1.05 -0.25
N VAL A 30 15.56 -0.06 0.41
CA VAL A 30 15.53 0.07 1.88
C VAL A 30 14.11 0.24 2.39
N LEU A 31 13.29 1.09 1.75
CA LEU A 31 11.88 1.25 2.13
C LEU A 31 11.09 -0.04 1.91
N GLN A 32 11.30 -0.74 0.79
CA GLN A 32 10.67 -2.03 0.52
C GLN A 32 11.07 -3.08 1.56
N LEU A 33 12.36 -3.14 1.94
CA LEU A 33 12.85 -4.02 2.98
C LEU A 33 12.21 -3.69 4.34
N GLN A 34 12.14 -2.42 4.69
CA GLN A 34 11.52 -1.99 5.94
C GLN A 34 10.05 -2.44 6.03
N ILE A 35 9.28 -2.28 4.96
CA ILE A 35 7.88 -2.74 4.92
C ILE A 35 7.82 -4.27 5.02
N ALA A 36 8.70 -5.00 4.34
CA ALA A 36 8.78 -6.46 4.42
C ALA A 36 9.08 -6.93 5.84
N VAL A 37 10.02 -6.26 6.53
CA VAL A 37 10.35 -6.57 7.94
C VAL A 37 9.16 -6.28 8.85
N VAL A 38 8.47 -5.15 8.68
CA VAL A 38 7.29 -4.80 9.47
C VAL A 38 6.22 -5.87 9.32
N TYR A 39 5.81 -6.20 8.09
CA TYR A 39 4.76 -7.22 7.88
C TYR A 39 5.22 -8.62 8.28
N GLY A 40 6.43 -9.01 7.91
CA GLY A 40 6.96 -10.32 8.28
C GLY A 40 7.03 -10.51 9.79
N ALA A 41 7.56 -9.54 10.52
CA ALA A 41 7.63 -9.57 11.98
C ALA A 41 6.24 -9.60 12.61
N THR A 42 5.33 -8.70 12.19
CA THR A 42 3.96 -8.66 12.74
C THR A 42 3.20 -9.95 12.47
N GLY A 43 3.31 -10.52 11.25
CA GLY A 43 2.68 -11.79 10.92
C GLY A 43 3.22 -12.97 11.72
N LEU A 44 4.54 -13.03 11.93
CA LEU A 44 5.18 -14.08 12.73
C LEU A 44 4.84 -13.97 14.23
N LEU A 45 4.77 -12.75 14.76
CA LEU A 45 4.44 -12.49 16.16
C LEU A 45 2.96 -12.73 16.52
N LYS A 46 2.08 -12.85 15.52
CA LYS A 46 0.68 -13.23 15.71
C LYS A 46 0.54 -14.72 16.01
N THR A 47 0.98 -15.15 17.21
CA THR A 47 1.08 -16.57 17.62
C THR A 47 -0.02 -17.01 18.58
N GLY A 48 -0.78 -16.09 19.18
CA GLY A 48 -1.81 -16.41 20.17
C GLY A 48 -3.00 -17.19 19.60
N THR A 49 -3.78 -17.82 20.48
CA THR A 49 -4.96 -18.62 20.14
C THR A 49 -5.98 -17.86 19.28
N THR A 50 -6.18 -16.58 19.57
CA THR A 50 -7.09 -15.69 18.82
C THR A 50 -6.68 -15.50 17.35
N TRP A 51 -5.39 -15.56 17.05
CA TRP A 51 -4.88 -15.41 15.70
C TRP A 51 -4.86 -16.72 14.90
N ARG A 52 -4.36 -17.81 15.53
CA ARG A 52 -4.03 -19.05 14.81
C ARG A 52 -5.06 -20.16 14.99
N GLU A 53 -5.67 -20.28 16.16
CA GLU A 53 -6.58 -21.38 16.47
C GLU A 53 -8.05 -20.98 16.25
N SER A 54 -8.53 -19.98 16.99
CA SER A 54 -9.91 -19.53 16.90
C SER A 54 -10.20 -18.58 15.74
N GLY A 55 -9.18 -17.82 15.28
CA GLY A 55 -9.33 -16.84 14.22
C GLY A 55 -10.24 -15.67 14.61
N THR A 56 -10.27 -15.31 15.88
CA THR A 56 -11.17 -14.28 16.43
C THR A 56 -10.51 -12.91 16.63
N ALA A 57 -9.22 -12.78 16.30
CA ALA A 57 -8.46 -11.57 16.60
C ALA A 57 -9.01 -10.32 15.88
N VAL A 58 -9.44 -10.43 14.62
CA VAL A 58 -10.05 -9.32 13.87
C VAL A 58 -11.38 -8.92 14.54
N TYR A 59 -12.20 -9.89 14.95
CA TYR A 59 -13.44 -9.62 15.70
C TYR A 59 -13.14 -8.80 16.96
N TYR A 60 -12.24 -9.28 17.83
CA TYR A 60 -11.92 -8.56 19.06
C TYR A 60 -11.32 -7.18 18.83
N THR A 61 -10.52 -7.02 17.78
CA THR A 61 -9.97 -5.70 17.42
C THR A 61 -11.06 -4.72 17.03
N MET A 62 -12.03 -5.15 16.23
CA MET A 62 -13.12 -4.30 15.75
C MET A 62 -14.22 -4.08 16.79
N ALA A 63 -14.45 -5.05 17.68
CA ALA A 63 -15.43 -4.96 18.76
C ALA A 63 -14.92 -4.19 20.00
N ASN A 64 -13.61 -3.94 20.10
CA ASN A 64 -13.01 -3.28 21.26
C ASN A 64 -13.53 -1.85 21.43
N PRO A 65 -14.22 -1.52 22.56
CA PRO A 65 -14.80 -0.20 22.79
C PRO A 65 -13.79 0.95 22.78
N LEU A 66 -12.52 0.68 23.09
CA LEU A 66 -11.47 1.70 23.14
C LEU A 66 -11.00 2.15 21.75
N ASN A 67 -11.16 1.29 20.75
CA ASN A 67 -10.59 1.53 19.42
C ASN A 67 -11.64 1.62 18.30
N ARG A 68 -12.86 1.14 18.52
CA ARG A 68 -13.90 1.11 17.48
C ARG A 68 -14.49 2.49 17.18
N HIS A 69 -14.77 2.75 15.91
CA HIS A 69 -15.51 3.94 15.51
C HIS A 69 -17.01 3.79 15.69
N PHE A 70 -17.54 2.57 15.52
CA PHE A 70 -18.95 2.24 15.56
C PHE A 70 -19.20 1.03 16.46
N ASP A 71 -20.35 1.01 17.14
CA ASP A 71 -20.77 -0.18 17.88
C ASP A 71 -21.44 -1.17 16.93
N MET A 72 -20.67 -2.16 16.50
CA MET A 72 -21.11 -3.22 15.59
C MET A 72 -20.86 -4.61 16.18
N ALA A 73 -20.69 -4.73 17.50
CA ALA A 73 -20.26 -5.98 18.14
C ALA A 73 -21.20 -7.17 17.80
N GLU A 74 -22.51 -6.97 17.83
CA GLU A 74 -23.49 -8.01 17.48
C GLU A 74 -23.43 -8.40 16.01
N ALA A 75 -23.37 -7.42 15.09
CA ALA A 75 -23.25 -7.69 13.67
C ALA A 75 -21.95 -8.41 13.33
N LEU A 76 -20.85 -8.01 13.98
CA LEU A 76 -19.54 -8.67 13.82
C LEU A 76 -19.55 -10.10 14.38
N ALA A 77 -20.26 -10.35 15.50
CA ALA A 77 -20.43 -11.69 16.05
C ALA A 77 -21.17 -12.62 15.08
N ALA A 78 -22.22 -12.14 14.43
CA ALA A 78 -22.97 -12.90 13.44
C ALA A 78 -22.14 -13.30 12.21
N VAL A 79 -21.21 -12.46 11.77
CA VAL A 79 -20.35 -12.73 10.60
C VAL A 79 -18.99 -13.35 10.97
N GLN A 80 -18.69 -13.46 12.26
CA GLN A 80 -17.38 -13.92 12.74
C GLN A 80 -16.99 -15.29 12.16
N PRO A 81 -17.84 -16.35 12.17
CA PRO A 81 -17.39 -17.69 11.77
C PRO A 81 -17.02 -17.81 10.29
N TRP A 82 -17.77 -17.14 9.43
CA TRP A 82 -17.67 -17.32 7.98
C TRP A 82 -16.93 -16.17 7.26
N LEU A 83 -16.81 -15.00 7.89
CA LEU A 83 -16.13 -13.84 7.29
C LEU A 83 -14.88 -13.43 8.08
N LEU A 84 -15.00 -13.13 9.39
CA LEU A 84 -13.88 -12.57 10.15
C LEU A 84 -12.80 -13.60 10.47
N ARG A 85 -13.20 -14.86 10.68
CA ARG A 85 -12.24 -15.94 10.91
C ARG A 85 -11.32 -16.18 9.70
N PRO A 86 -11.81 -16.41 8.47
CA PRO A 86 -10.95 -16.54 7.31
C PRO A 86 -10.18 -15.25 7.02
N LEU A 87 -10.74 -14.07 7.29
CA LEU A 87 -10.03 -12.80 7.16
C LEU A 87 -8.86 -12.71 8.15
N THR A 88 -9.03 -13.14 9.40
CA THR A 88 -7.96 -13.18 10.40
C THR A 88 -6.79 -14.05 9.93
N VAL A 89 -7.08 -15.25 9.45
CA VAL A 89 -6.07 -16.17 8.91
C VAL A 89 -5.42 -15.57 7.65
N GLY A 90 -6.24 -15.01 6.77
CA GLY A 90 -5.79 -14.39 5.52
C GLY A 90 -4.82 -13.23 5.75
N VAL A 91 -5.07 -12.40 6.76
CA VAL A 91 -4.16 -11.30 7.15
C VAL A 91 -2.81 -11.85 7.59
N VAL A 92 -2.78 -12.87 8.46
CA VAL A 92 -1.52 -13.48 8.94
C VAL A 92 -0.73 -14.08 7.77
N VAL A 93 -1.39 -14.86 6.92
CA VAL A 93 -0.76 -15.46 5.73
C VAL A 93 -0.21 -14.39 4.79
N TRP A 94 -0.99 -13.36 4.53
CA TRP A 94 -0.58 -12.27 3.65
C TRP A 94 0.62 -11.51 4.22
N GLU A 95 0.63 -11.20 5.52
CA GLU A 95 1.74 -10.49 6.17
C GLU A 95 3.05 -11.29 6.07
N VAL A 96 3.02 -12.59 6.36
CA VAL A 96 4.21 -13.44 6.23
C VAL A 96 4.63 -13.58 4.76
N ALA A 97 3.69 -13.78 3.86
CA ALA A 97 3.95 -13.91 2.42
C ALA A 97 4.49 -12.61 1.80
N PHE A 98 4.28 -11.46 2.43
CA PHE A 98 4.76 -10.17 1.94
C PHE A 98 6.28 -10.12 1.82
N VAL A 99 7.02 -10.84 2.66
CA VAL A 99 8.47 -10.99 2.56
C VAL A 99 8.86 -11.65 1.22
N GLY A 100 8.20 -12.76 0.89
CA GLY A 100 8.39 -13.45 -0.39
C GLY A 100 7.96 -12.60 -1.59
N PHE A 101 6.90 -11.81 -1.44
CA PHE A 101 6.48 -10.84 -2.44
C PHE A 101 7.58 -9.80 -2.73
N VAL A 102 8.19 -9.19 -1.69
CA VAL A 102 9.29 -8.23 -1.89
C VAL A 102 10.48 -8.89 -2.55
N ALA A 103 10.86 -10.11 -2.12
CA ALA A 103 11.90 -10.88 -2.76
C ALA A 103 11.60 -11.13 -4.26
N SER A 104 10.35 -11.43 -4.61
CA SER A 104 9.92 -11.60 -6.00
C SER A 104 10.06 -10.33 -6.83
N VAL A 105 9.70 -9.17 -6.26
CA VAL A 105 9.87 -7.86 -6.92
C VAL A 105 11.34 -7.57 -7.21
N TRP A 106 12.23 -7.86 -6.27
CA TRP A 106 13.67 -7.66 -6.46
C TRP A 106 14.25 -8.63 -7.50
N THR A 107 13.89 -9.90 -7.44
CA THR A 107 14.31 -10.90 -8.42
C THR A 107 13.88 -10.50 -9.83
N ARG A 108 12.63 -10.02 -9.99
CA ARG A 108 12.16 -9.50 -11.30
C ARG A 108 12.93 -8.26 -11.75
N SER A 109 13.36 -7.41 -10.83
CA SER A 109 14.14 -6.20 -11.19
C SER A 109 15.54 -6.54 -11.72
N VAL A 110 16.10 -7.67 -11.31
CA VAL A 110 17.43 -8.15 -11.74
C VAL A 110 17.33 -9.05 -12.97
N LEU A 111 16.45 -10.05 -12.95
CA LEU A 111 16.33 -11.07 -14.01
C LEU A 111 15.40 -10.68 -15.15
N GLY A 112 14.66 -9.57 -15.00
CA GLY A 112 13.60 -9.19 -15.93
C GLY A 112 12.33 -10.04 -15.76
N PRO A 113 11.29 -9.74 -16.54
CA PRO A 113 10.02 -10.46 -16.50
C PRO A 113 10.20 -11.91 -16.99
N ARG A 114 9.81 -12.88 -16.17
CA ARG A 114 9.87 -14.32 -16.46
C ARG A 114 8.47 -14.94 -16.34
N ARG A 115 8.14 -15.94 -17.17
CA ARG A 115 6.83 -16.61 -17.10
C ARG A 115 6.55 -17.27 -15.74
N TRP A 116 7.58 -17.81 -15.11
CA TRP A 116 7.48 -18.48 -13.81
C TRP A 116 7.48 -17.52 -12.61
N LEU A 117 7.74 -16.22 -12.84
CA LEU A 117 7.76 -15.19 -11.80
C LEU A 117 6.73 -14.10 -12.15
N PRO A 118 5.44 -14.30 -11.85
CA PRO A 118 4.38 -13.37 -12.17
C PRO A 118 4.54 -12.03 -11.41
N ASP A 119 3.92 -10.97 -11.93
CA ASP A 119 3.86 -9.70 -11.23
C ASP A 119 2.73 -9.72 -10.18
N LEU A 120 3.11 -9.98 -8.95
CA LEU A 120 2.17 -10.07 -7.82
C LEU A 120 1.83 -8.72 -7.19
N ARG A 121 2.39 -7.61 -7.70
CA ARG A 121 2.19 -6.28 -7.09
C ARG A 121 0.72 -5.89 -7.00
N PHE A 122 -0.04 -6.12 -8.04
CA PHE A 122 -1.47 -5.78 -8.04
C PHE A 122 -2.22 -6.55 -6.95
N LEU A 123 -1.94 -7.84 -6.78
CA LEU A 123 -2.58 -8.68 -5.77
C LEU A 123 -2.18 -8.24 -4.35
N PHE A 124 -0.88 -8.16 -4.07
CA PHE A 124 -0.39 -7.85 -2.73
C PHE A 124 -0.71 -6.43 -2.29
N LEU A 125 -0.48 -5.45 -3.14
CA LEU A 125 -0.76 -4.05 -2.81
C LEU A 125 -2.27 -3.78 -2.81
N GLY A 126 -3.04 -4.39 -3.71
CA GLY A 126 -4.51 -4.28 -3.73
C GLY A 126 -5.14 -4.80 -2.45
N PHE A 127 -4.76 -6.01 -2.01
CA PHE A 127 -5.21 -6.55 -0.72
C PHE A 127 -4.79 -5.65 0.44
N GLY A 128 -3.53 -5.17 0.46
CA GLY A 128 -3.05 -4.26 1.49
C GLY A 128 -3.81 -2.94 1.54
N VAL A 129 -4.16 -2.37 0.39
CA VAL A 129 -5.00 -1.15 0.32
C VAL A 129 -6.38 -1.42 0.92
N CYS A 130 -7.05 -2.51 0.53
CA CYS A 130 -8.36 -2.88 1.08
C CYS A 130 -8.29 -3.13 2.59
N MET A 131 -7.26 -3.83 3.06
CA MET A 131 -7.03 -4.10 4.48
C MET A 131 -6.84 -2.81 5.27
N HIS A 132 -5.94 -1.93 4.85
CA HIS A 132 -5.70 -0.66 5.56
C HIS A 132 -6.89 0.30 5.49
N ALA A 133 -7.62 0.33 4.38
CA ALA A 133 -8.86 1.09 4.28
C ALA A 133 -9.92 0.54 5.25
N GLY A 134 -10.08 -0.78 5.32
CA GLY A 134 -10.99 -1.42 6.28
C GLY A 134 -10.61 -1.14 7.74
N ILE A 135 -9.33 -1.25 8.08
CA ILE A 135 -8.82 -0.91 9.41
C ILE A 135 -9.12 0.56 9.75
N GLN A 136 -8.82 1.48 8.83
CA GLN A 136 -9.03 2.92 9.05
C GLN A 136 -10.51 3.28 9.22
N LEU A 137 -11.43 2.56 8.55
CA LEU A 137 -12.87 2.77 8.67
C LEU A 137 -13.44 2.16 9.95
N ALA A 138 -12.93 1.02 10.39
CA ALA A 138 -13.49 0.27 11.52
C ALA A 138 -12.87 0.65 12.86
N VAL A 139 -11.59 1.05 12.88
CA VAL A 139 -10.79 1.16 14.09
C VAL A 139 -9.97 2.46 14.09
N PHE A 140 -9.90 3.10 15.24
CA PHE A 140 -9.09 4.30 15.43
C PHE A 140 -7.60 3.93 15.59
N VAL A 141 -6.85 3.97 14.50
CA VAL A 141 -5.41 3.64 14.45
C VAL A 141 -4.52 4.84 14.08
N LEU A 142 -4.96 6.05 14.37
CA LEU A 142 -4.26 7.30 14.03
C LEU A 142 -3.77 7.29 12.56
N PHE A 143 -2.47 7.57 12.38
CA PHE A 143 -1.86 7.69 11.05
C PHE A 143 -1.28 6.38 10.49
N PHE A 144 -1.41 5.27 11.20
CA PHE A 144 -0.75 4.02 10.82
C PHE A 144 -1.14 3.56 9.40
N SER A 145 -2.44 3.45 9.13
CA SER A 145 -2.93 3.02 7.82
C SER A 145 -2.53 3.98 6.70
N ALA A 146 -2.61 5.29 6.96
CA ALA A 146 -2.19 6.31 6.00
C ALA A 146 -0.69 6.21 5.69
N LEU A 147 0.15 6.01 6.71
CA LEU A 147 1.59 5.82 6.56
C LEU A 147 1.91 4.59 5.70
N MET A 148 1.26 3.46 5.96
CA MET A 148 1.46 2.23 5.20
C MET A 148 1.02 2.36 3.74
N LEU A 149 -0.11 3.04 3.48
CA LEU A 149 -0.56 3.33 2.12
C LEU A 149 0.43 4.23 1.36
N CYS A 150 0.96 5.27 2.02
CA CYS A 150 2.01 6.11 1.44
C CYS A 150 3.29 5.30 1.14
N ALA A 151 3.66 4.38 2.03
CA ALA A 151 4.84 3.55 1.85
C ALA A 151 4.73 2.60 0.64
N TYR A 152 3.51 2.20 0.23
CA TYR A 152 3.30 1.42 -0.99
C TYR A 152 3.75 2.13 -2.27
N ALA A 153 3.89 3.46 -2.25
CA ALA A 153 4.44 4.20 -3.38
C ALA A 153 5.85 3.74 -3.78
N CYS A 154 6.62 3.13 -2.85
CA CYS A 154 7.94 2.60 -3.18
C CYS A 154 7.91 1.39 -4.14
N PHE A 155 6.74 0.76 -4.35
CA PHE A 155 6.56 -0.32 -5.32
C PHE A 155 6.19 0.17 -6.73
N VAL A 156 5.83 1.45 -6.88
CA VAL A 156 5.53 2.06 -8.19
C VAL A 156 6.83 2.35 -8.92
N THR A 157 6.94 1.88 -10.16
CA THR A 157 8.13 2.15 -10.98
C THR A 157 8.09 3.57 -11.57
N PRO A 158 9.25 4.18 -11.90
CA PRO A 158 9.29 5.49 -12.55
C PRO A 158 8.53 5.54 -13.90
N ALA A 159 8.51 4.43 -14.63
CA ALA A 159 7.76 4.31 -15.88
C ALA A 159 6.25 4.37 -15.66
N GLU A 160 5.75 3.63 -14.66
CA GLU A 160 4.35 3.63 -14.25
C GLU A 160 3.91 5.02 -13.75
N ALA A 161 4.73 5.65 -12.91
CA ALA A 161 4.46 7.01 -12.42
C ALA A 161 4.35 8.03 -13.57
N LYS A 162 5.28 7.97 -14.55
CA LYS A 162 5.21 8.81 -15.75
C LYS A 162 3.97 8.52 -16.62
N SER A 163 3.56 7.26 -16.73
CA SER A 163 2.37 6.88 -17.48
C SER A 163 1.09 7.41 -16.83
N LEU A 164 1.00 7.28 -15.51
CA LEU A 164 -0.12 7.81 -14.74
C LEU A 164 -0.21 9.34 -14.85
N GLN A 165 0.91 10.04 -14.71
CA GLN A 165 0.96 11.50 -14.87
C GLN A 165 0.48 11.94 -16.27
N ARG A 166 0.87 11.21 -17.33
CA ARG A 166 0.39 11.48 -18.70
C ARG A 166 -1.12 11.30 -18.83
N ARG A 167 -1.68 10.23 -18.24
CA ARG A 167 -3.13 9.95 -18.26
C ARG A 167 -3.93 11.05 -17.54
N LEU A 168 -3.47 11.47 -16.35
CA LEU A 168 -4.11 12.53 -15.58
C LEU A 168 -4.11 13.87 -16.33
N ARG A 169 -2.99 14.23 -16.95
CA ARG A 169 -2.89 15.46 -17.76
C ARG A 169 -3.82 15.44 -18.98
N ARG A 170 -4.03 14.29 -19.62
CA ARG A 170 -4.96 14.15 -20.74
C ARG A 170 -6.41 14.33 -20.29
N ARG A 171 -6.81 13.75 -19.17
CA ARG A 171 -8.16 13.92 -18.60
C ARG A 171 -8.44 15.37 -18.22
N GLY A 172 -7.52 16.05 -17.54
CA GLY A 172 -7.71 17.45 -17.16
C GLY A 172 -7.79 18.42 -18.37
N ARG A 173 -7.22 18.06 -19.54
CA ARG A 173 -7.39 18.85 -20.76
C ARG A 173 -8.73 18.60 -21.46
N GLY A 174 -9.28 17.40 -21.37
CA GLY A 174 -10.60 17.07 -21.91
C GLY A 174 -11.70 17.85 -21.21
N THR A 175 -11.71 17.85 -19.89
CA THR A 175 -12.71 18.58 -19.09
C THR A 175 -12.64 20.10 -19.25
N ALA A 176 -11.44 20.66 -19.45
CA ALA A 176 -11.27 22.09 -19.71
C ALA A 176 -11.73 22.50 -21.11
N GLY A 177 -11.68 21.60 -22.12
CA GLY A 177 -12.18 21.81 -23.45
C GLY A 177 -13.72 21.82 -23.53
N GLU A 178 -14.35 20.87 -22.82
CA GLU A 178 -15.82 20.78 -22.75
C GLU A 178 -16.43 21.97 -22.02
N SER A 179 -15.81 22.48 -20.95
CA SER A 179 -16.27 23.67 -20.24
C SER A 179 -16.23 24.94 -21.10
N ARG A 180 -15.24 25.06 -22.00
CA ARG A 180 -15.14 26.20 -22.92
C ARG A 180 -16.15 26.12 -24.08
N ALA A 181 -16.49 24.94 -24.53
CA ALA A 181 -17.49 24.75 -25.60
C ALA A 181 -18.93 24.96 -25.11
N ALA A 182 -19.19 24.84 -23.81
CA ALA A 182 -20.51 25.04 -23.20
C ALA A 182 -20.82 26.52 -22.85
N THR A 183 -19.83 27.41 -22.91
CA THR A 183 -19.96 28.84 -22.57
C THR A 183 -19.83 29.79 -23.75
N GLY A 184 -19.70 29.30 -24.96
CA GLY A 184 -19.70 30.06 -26.22
C GLY A 184 -20.90 29.72 -27.07
#